data_501c971a480d643781241b3d61d6df9a
#
_entry.id   501c971a480d643781241b3d61d6df9a
#
_cell.length_a   1.000
_cell.length_b   1.000
_cell.length_c   1.000
_cell.angle_alpha   90.00
_cell.angle_beta   90.00
_cell.angle_gamma   90.00
#
_symmetry.space_group_name_H-M   'P 1'
#
loop_
_entity.id
_entity.type
_entity.pdbx_description
1 polymer ?
#
loop_
_entity_poly.entity_id
_entity_poly.type
_entity_poly.pdbx_seq_one_letter_code
_entity_poly.pdbx_strand_id
1 'polypeptide(L)'
;LVNRNDVIVYDSESHACILDGLRLHMGKRYVFPHNNIEKLEKQLERATKLAEKNMGGILVITEGVFGMAGDLGKLDDIVKLKEKYNFRLLVDDAHGFGTMGDNGAGTGEHFGVQDEIDVYFSTFAKSMAGIGAFVASKEYIVNYLRYNMRSQTFAKSLPMPMVMGALKRLELLKNKPELRENLWTIVNALQKGLKEAGFNLGNTESPVTPVYLSGSVPEGTNITMDLRENYNIFCSLVAYPVIPKGELLIRLIPTAVHTLEDVNYTIKAFKEVHKK
;
A
#
# COMPACT_ATOMS: atom_id res chain seq x y z
N LEU A 1 12.22 5.03 16.00
CA LEU A 1 11.96 3.76 16.71
C LEU A 1 13.19 2.87 16.77
N VAL A 2 14.06 2.94 15.78
CA VAL A 2 15.25 2.08 15.66
C VAL A 2 16.53 2.89 15.82
N ASN A 3 17.55 2.26 16.39
CA ASN A 3 18.88 2.83 16.56
C ASN A 3 19.92 1.97 15.81
N ARG A 4 21.21 2.36 15.85
CA ARG A 4 22.28 1.70 15.08
C ARG A 4 22.53 0.22 15.46
N ASN A 5 22.05 -0.22 16.62
CA ASN A 5 22.21 -1.61 17.07
C ASN A 5 21.11 -2.52 16.54
N ASP A 6 19.98 -1.92 16.14
CA ASP A 6 18.83 -2.66 15.63
C ASP A 6 19.03 -3.07 14.17
N VAL A 7 18.30 -4.08 13.77
CA VAL A 7 18.28 -4.59 12.39
C VAL A 7 16.92 -4.34 11.77
N ILE A 8 16.90 -3.82 10.55
CA ILE A 8 15.66 -3.69 9.77
C ILE A 8 15.65 -4.76 8.70
N VAL A 9 14.49 -5.45 8.56
CA VAL A 9 14.20 -6.38 7.46
C VAL A 9 13.00 -5.85 6.71
N TYR A 10 13.09 -5.66 5.40
CA TYR A 10 12.04 -4.99 4.63
C TYR A 10 11.79 -5.64 3.26
N ASP A 11 10.55 -5.52 2.78
CA ASP A 11 10.15 -5.97 1.45
C ASP A 11 10.80 -5.12 0.35
N SER A 12 11.25 -5.76 -0.72
CA SER A 12 11.93 -5.08 -1.85
C SER A 12 11.07 -4.08 -2.60
N GLU A 13 9.74 -4.22 -2.55
CA GLU A 13 8.80 -3.33 -3.21
C GLU A 13 8.18 -2.29 -2.26
N SER A 14 8.75 -2.13 -1.05
CA SER A 14 8.33 -1.09 -0.12
C SER A 14 8.40 0.30 -0.75
N HIS A 15 7.41 1.13 -0.44
CA HIS A 15 7.25 2.47 -0.96
C HIS A 15 8.51 3.34 -0.79
N ALA A 16 8.73 4.27 -1.71
CA ALA A 16 9.91 5.14 -1.73
C ALA A 16 10.13 5.89 -0.40
N CYS A 17 9.07 6.31 0.30
CA CYS A 17 9.21 6.97 1.61
C CYS A 17 9.82 6.04 2.68
N ILE A 18 9.54 4.74 2.63
CA ILE A 18 10.17 3.74 3.50
C ILE A 18 11.65 3.64 3.14
N LEU A 19 11.96 3.49 1.84
CA LEU A 19 13.36 3.40 1.37
C LEU A 19 14.17 4.65 1.74
N ASP A 20 13.59 5.83 1.66
CA ASP A 20 14.24 7.08 2.08
C ASP A 20 14.44 7.13 3.61
N GLY A 21 13.44 6.68 4.37
CA GLY A 21 13.59 6.53 5.83
C GLY A 21 14.69 5.54 6.21
N LEU A 22 14.78 4.42 5.48
CA LEU A 22 15.83 3.41 5.67
C LEU A 22 17.25 3.97 5.44
N ARG A 23 17.43 4.96 4.57
CA ARG A 23 18.73 5.60 4.32
C ARG A 23 19.26 6.34 5.56
N LEU A 24 18.37 6.75 6.45
CA LEU A 24 18.73 7.41 7.71
C LEU A 24 19.13 6.42 8.83
N HIS A 25 18.85 5.13 8.63
CA HIS A 25 19.22 4.11 9.62
C HIS A 25 20.71 3.77 9.55
N MET A 26 21.39 3.88 10.67
CA MET A 26 22.83 3.65 10.80
C MET A 26 23.20 2.18 11.07
N GLY A 27 22.21 1.35 11.34
CA GLY A 27 22.37 -0.09 11.58
C GLY A 27 22.25 -0.93 10.30
N LYS A 28 22.21 -2.24 10.48
CA LYS A 28 22.11 -3.18 9.38
C LYS A 28 20.69 -3.25 8.83
N ARG A 29 20.59 -3.35 7.51
CA ARG A 29 19.33 -3.55 6.77
C ARG A 29 19.45 -4.80 5.93
N TYR A 30 18.40 -5.61 5.93
CA TYR A 30 18.24 -6.78 5.05
C TYR A 30 16.99 -6.60 4.21
N VAL A 31 17.11 -6.79 2.91
CA VAL A 31 15.98 -6.82 2.00
C VAL A 31 15.57 -8.26 1.74
N PHE A 32 14.27 -8.53 1.64
CA PHE A 32 13.76 -9.79 1.11
C PHE A 32 12.96 -9.54 -0.19
N PRO A 33 12.99 -10.48 -1.14
CA PRO A 33 12.21 -10.38 -2.36
C PRO A 33 10.72 -10.27 -2.05
N HIS A 34 10.01 -9.49 -2.83
CA HIS A 34 8.62 -9.17 -2.65
C HIS A 34 7.76 -10.40 -2.30
N ASN A 35 7.02 -10.30 -1.21
CA ASN A 35 6.11 -11.33 -0.69
C ASN A 35 6.71 -12.75 -0.54
N ASN A 36 8.04 -12.88 -0.45
CA ASN A 36 8.71 -14.16 -0.33
C ASN A 36 9.00 -14.51 1.15
N ILE A 37 8.10 -15.26 1.75
CA ILE A 37 8.15 -15.62 3.18
C ILE A 37 9.38 -16.48 3.53
N GLU A 38 9.76 -17.42 2.66
CA GLU A 38 10.97 -18.23 2.89
C GLU A 38 12.24 -17.39 2.92
N LYS A 39 12.33 -16.37 2.06
CA LYS A 39 13.46 -15.45 2.06
C LYS A 39 13.41 -14.48 3.24
N LEU A 40 12.21 -14.03 3.64
CA LEU A 40 12.03 -13.27 4.87
C LEU A 40 12.52 -14.07 6.07
N GLU A 41 12.13 -15.34 6.21
CA GLU A 41 12.56 -16.19 7.31
C GLU A 41 14.10 -16.32 7.35
N LYS A 42 14.76 -16.55 6.22
CA LYS A 42 16.23 -16.56 6.11
C LYS A 42 16.87 -15.22 6.54
N GLN A 43 16.24 -14.10 6.24
CA GLN A 43 16.74 -12.79 6.70
C GLN A 43 16.52 -12.61 8.20
N LEU A 44 15.40 -13.12 8.74
CA LEU A 44 15.15 -13.10 10.19
C LEU A 44 16.16 -13.92 10.98
N GLU A 45 16.54 -15.10 10.50
CA GLU A 45 17.62 -15.90 11.11
C GLU A 45 18.95 -15.11 11.22
N ARG A 46 19.31 -14.41 10.14
CA ARG A 46 20.52 -13.57 10.11
C ARG A 46 20.38 -12.33 11.00
N ALA A 47 19.19 -11.73 10.99
CA ALA A 47 18.87 -10.55 11.80
C ALA A 47 18.92 -10.88 13.29
N THR A 48 18.39 -12.03 13.71
CA THR A 48 18.40 -12.48 15.11
C THR A 48 19.83 -12.61 15.63
N LYS A 49 20.71 -13.32 14.92
CA LYS A 49 22.10 -13.48 15.30
C LYS A 49 22.84 -12.14 15.47
N LEU A 50 22.53 -11.19 14.58
CA LEU A 50 23.17 -9.87 14.61
C LEU A 50 22.59 -8.98 15.71
N ALA A 51 21.26 -8.99 15.88
CA ALA A 51 20.58 -8.22 16.92
C ALA A 51 21.02 -8.66 18.32
N GLU A 52 21.11 -9.96 18.57
CA GLU A 52 21.64 -10.54 19.83
C GLU A 52 23.08 -10.06 20.09
N LYS A 53 23.96 -10.16 19.08
CA LYS A 53 25.36 -9.69 19.20
C LYS A 53 25.44 -8.19 19.52
N ASN A 54 24.55 -7.38 18.97
CA ASN A 54 24.55 -5.94 19.11
C ASN A 54 23.70 -5.45 20.30
N MET A 55 23.03 -6.35 21.02
CA MET A 55 22.02 -6.01 22.04
C MET A 55 20.93 -5.08 21.47
N GLY A 56 20.51 -5.34 20.25
CA GLY A 56 19.47 -4.59 19.52
C GLY A 56 18.20 -5.41 19.30
N GLY A 57 17.25 -4.82 18.61
CA GLY A 57 15.99 -5.44 18.19
C GLY A 57 15.91 -5.63 16.67
N ILE A 58 14.79 -6.18 16.23
CA ILE A 58 14.48 -6.38 14.81
C ILE A 58 13.18 -5.66 14.49
N LEU A 59 13.18 -4.88 13.41
CA LEU A 59 11.98 -4.30 12.82
C LEU A 59 11.76 -4.89 11.43
N VAL A 60 10.62 -5.56 11.22
CA VAL A 60 10.15 -5.97 9.89
C VAL A 60 9.24 -4.87 9.35
N ILE A 61 9.44 -4.51 8.08
CA ILE A 61 8.62 -3.49 7.39
C ILE A 61 8.06 -4.09 6.11
N THR A 62 6.75 -3.97 5.92
CA THR A 62 6.02 -4.34 4.71
C THR A 62 4.86 -3.38 4.46
N GLU A 63 4.19 -3.52 3.33
CA GLU A 63 2.93 -2.82 3.05
C GLU A 63 1.73 -3.75 3.26
N GLY A 64 0.58 -3.19 3.54
CA GLY A 64 -0.67 -3.93 3.55
C GLY A 64 -1.16 -4.18 2.13
N VAL A 65 -1.25 -3.12 1.33
CA VAL A 65 -1.53 -3.17 -0.11
C VAL A 65 -0.39 -2.52 -0.85
N PHE A 66 0.24 -3.23 -1.78
CA PHE A 66 1.27 -2.68 -2.66
C PHE A 66 0.62 -1.85 -3.77
N GLY A 67 0.85 -0.55 -3.72
CA GLY A 67 0.07 0.44 -4.48
C GLY A 67 0.23 0.43 -5.99
N MET A 68 1.19 -0.34 -6.56
CA MET A 68 1.40 -0.44 -8.01
C MET A 68 0.72 -1.67 -8.59
N ALA A 69 0.99 -2.84 -8.04
CA ALA A 69 0.45 -4.12 -8.50
C ALA A 69 -0.93 -4.45 -7.86
N GLY A 70 -1.26 -3.83 -6.75
CA GLY A 70 -2.53 -4.02 -6.07
C GLY A 70 -2.64 -5.33 -5.29
N ASP A 71 -1.55 -6.07 -5.18
CA ASP A 71 -1.48 -7.28 -4.37
C ASP A 71 -1.32 -6.97 -2.88
N LEU A 72 -1.60 -7.94 -2.04
CA LEU A 72 -1.57 -7.79 -0.59
C LEU A 72 -0.24 -8.28 -0.02
N GLY A 73 0.25 -7.59 1.00
CA GLY A 73 1.29 -8.12 1.87
C GLY A 73 0.79 -9.36 2.60
N LYS A 74 1.59 -10.42 2.66
CA LYS A 74 1.23 -11.69 3.33
C LYS A 74 1.32 -11.56 4.85
N LEU A 75 0.46 -10.71 5.43
CA LEU A 75 0.55 -10.33 6.85
C LEU A 75 0.32 -11.51 7.78
N ASP A 76 -0.59 -12.42 7.45
CA ASP A 76 -0.86 -13.62 8.22
C ASP A 76 0.34 -14.57 8.27
N ASP A 77 1.06 -14.74 7.15
CA ASP A 77 2.27 -15.57 7.11
C ASP A 77 3.45 -14.88 7.82
N ILE A 78 3.56 -13.55 7.71
CA ILE A 78 4.58 -12.78 8.44
C ILE A 78 4.35 -12.88 9.94
N VAL A 79 3.11 -12.76 10.40
CA VAL A 79 2.75 -12.84 11.83
C VAL A 79 3.06 -14.22 12.40
N LYS A 80 2.85 -15.33 11.66
CA LYS A 80 3.23 -16.69 12.08
C LYS A 80 4.73 -16.79 12.40
N LEU A 81 5.58 -16.00 11.74
CA LEU A 81 7.01 -16.02 12.05
C LEU A 81 7.34 -15.42 13.42
N LYS A 82 6.44 -14.65 14.06
CA LYS A 82 6.61 -14.18 15.44
C LYS A 82 6.66 -15.30 16.47
N GLU A 83 6.13 -16.48 16.14
CA GLU A 83 6.24 -17.67 16.99
C GLU A 83 7.70 -18.17 17.12
N LYS A 84 8.52 -17.90 16.10
CA LYS A 84 9.92 -18.35 16.03
C LYS A 84 10.92 -17.21 16.26
N TYR A 85 10.58 -15.98 15.89
CA TYR A 85 11.50 -14.84 15.87
C TYR A 85 10.91 -13.66 16.63
N ASN A 86 11.72 -13.05 17.47
CA ASN A 86 11.32 -11.85 18.21
C ASN A 86 11.57 -10.59 17.35
N PHE A 87 10.54 -10.09 16.68
CA PHE A 87 10.59 -8.85 15.91
C PHE A 87 9.33 -8.00 16.12
N ARG A 88 9.45 -6.72 15.82
CA ARG A 88 8.32 -5.81 15.69
C ARG A 88 7.93 -5.68 14.22
N LEU A 89 6.63 -5.59 13.96
CA LEU A 89 6.07 -5.46 12.63
C LEU A 89 5.54 -4.04 12.42
N LEU A 90 6.07 -3.35 11.40
CA LEU A 90 5.52 -2.10 10.87
C LEU A 90 4.83 -2.41 9.55
N VAL A 91 3.58 -2.00 9.44
CA VAL A 91 2.80 -2.10 8.21
C VAL A 91 2.44 -0.71 7.71
N ASP A 92 2.84 -0.40 6.48
CA ASP A 92 2.32 0.74 5.72
C ASP A 92 1.04 0.30 5.01
N ASP A 93 -0.09 0.71 5.54
CA ASP A 93 -1.40 0.37 5.00
C ASP A 93 -2.09 1.57 4.33
N ALA A 94 -1.28 2.40 3.67
CA ALA A 94 -1.75 3.60 3.00
C ALA A 94 -2.84 3.33 1.94
N HIS A 95 -2.80 2.18 1.29
CA HIS A 95 -3.79 1.77 0.29
C HIS A 95 -4.91 0.87 0.86
N GLY A 96 -4.69 0.23 2.01
CA GLY A 96 -5.69 -0.67 2.62
C GLY A 96 -6.65 0.05 3.56
N PHE A 97 -6.19 1.07 4.28
CA PHE A 97 -7.05 1.82 5.20
C PHE A 97 -8.24 2.47 4.49
N GLY A 98 -9.44 2.21 4.99
CA GLY A 98 -10.71 2.67 4.44
C GLY A 98 -11.26 1.82 3.29
N THR A 99 -10.48 0.83 2.78
CA THR A 99 -10.87 0.00 1.63
C THR A 99 -10.86 -1.49 1.92
N MET A 100 -9.95 -1.96 2.76
CA MET A 100 -9.79 -3.37 3.12
C MET A 100 -10.38 -3.64 4.51
N GLY A 101 -10.79 -4.89 4.72
CA GLY A 101 -11.44 -5.34 5.96
C GLY A 101 -12.93 -4.98 6.03
N ASP A 102 -13.66 -5.68 6.89
CA ASP A 102 -15.11 -5.56 7.01
C ASP A 102 -15.57 -4.18 7.49
N ASN A 103 -14.77 -3.55 8.34
CA ASN A 103 -15.03 -2.19 8.84
C ASN A 103 -14.17 -1.12 8.15
N GLY A 104 -13.30 -1.51 7.18
CA GLY A 104 -12.37 -0.62 6.53
C GLY A 104 -11.18 -0.24 7.43
N ALA A 105 -10.86 -1.04 8.44
CA ALA A 105 -9.71 -0.80 9.29
C ALA A 105 -8.37 -1.17 8.62
N GLY A 106 -8.43 -1.80 7.45
CA GLY A 106 -7.26 -2.07 6.63
C GLY A 106 -6.93 -3.55 6.50
N THR A 107 -5.72 -3.82 6.01
CA THR A 107 -5.27 -5.19 5.71
C THR A 107 -5.04 -6.04 6.96
N GLY A 108 -4.68 -5.44 8.09
CA GLY A 108 -4.59 -6.15 9.36
C GLY A 108 -5.94 -6.75 9.77
N GLU A 109 -7.04 -6.00 9.60
CA GLU A 109 -8.40 -6.51 9.81
C GLU A 109 -8.75 -7.57 8.79
N HIS A 110 -8.43 -7.34 7.51
CA HIS A 110 -8.72 -8.28 6.41
C HIS A 110 -8.14 -9.68 6.69
N PHE A 111 -6.92 -9.76 7.24
CA PHE A 111 -6.26 -11.02 7.59
C PHE A 111 -6.55 -11.50 9.03
N GLY A 112 -7.28 -10.73 9.84
CA GLY A 112 -7.53 -11.06 11.24
C GLY A 112 -6.29 -10.96 12.15
N VAL A 113 -5.30 -10.17 11.76
CA VAL A 113 -4.00 -10.02 12.47
C VAL A 113 -3.71 -8.59 12.93
N GLN A 114 -4.73 -7.75 13.04
CA GLN A 114 -4.59 -6.34 13.40
C GLN A 114 -3.82 -6.13 14.70
N ASP A 115 -4.08 -6.94 15.72
CA ASP A 115 -3.47 -6.82 17.04
C ASP A 115 -1.99 -7.24 17.06
N GLU A 116 -1.54 -7.95 16.03
CA GLU A 116 -0.15 -8.39 15.86
C GLU A 116 0.74 -7.36 15.16
N ILE A 117 0.14 -6.29 14.63
CA ILE A 117 0.87 -5.19 14.01
C ILE A 117 1.34 -4.24 15.12
N ASP A 118 2.65 -4.14 15.30
CA ASP A 118 3.24 -3.30 16.36
C ASP A 118 3.17 -1.81 16.01
N VAL A 119 3.32 -1.46 14.73
CA VAL A 119 3.25 -0.09 14.24
C VAL A 119 2.42 -0.07 12.95
N TYR A 120 1.23 0.47 13.03
CA TYR A 120 0.36 0.66 11.88
C TYR A 120 0.49 2.08 11.37
N PHE A 121 0.83 2.24 10.10
CA PHE A 121 0.92 3.53 9.43
C PHE A 121 -0.13 3.62 8.32
N SER A 122 -0.76 4.78 8.18
CA SER A 122 -1.53 5.10 6.99
C SER A 122 -1.55 6.60 6.70
N THR A 123 -1.99 6.96 5.50
CA THR A 123 -2.07 8.36 5.04
C THR A 123 -3.51 8.83 4.88
N PHE A 124 -3.71 10.12 5.05
CA PHE A 124 -4.99 10.78 4.70
C PHE A 124 -5.10 11.12 3.21
N ALA A 125 -4.06 10.90 2.42
CA ALA A 125 -4.00 11.32 1.02
C ALA A 125 -4.74 10.38 0.04
N LYS A 126 -5.26 9.24 0.50
CA LYS A 126 -5.94 8.23 -0.34
C LYS A 126 -7.42 8.13 0.04
N SER A 127 -7.87 7.09 0.71
CA SER A 127 -9.28 6.90 1.10
C SER A 127 -9.88 8.09 1.88
N MET A 128 -9.05 8.77 2.64
CA MET A 128 -9.46 9.92 3.45
C MET A 128 -9.47 11.25 2.67
N ALA A 129 -9.08 11.29 1.40
CA ALA A 129 -9.09 12.48 0.52
C ALA A 129 -8.60 13.76 1.22
N GLY A 130 -7.47 13.69 1.91
CA GLY A 130 -6.92 14.78 2.71
C GLY A 130 -5.41 14.87 2.64
N ILE A 131 -4.81 15.60 3.56
CA ILE A 131 -3.36 15.78 3.70
C ILE A 131 -2.94 15.31 5.09
N GLY A 132 -1.78 14.65 5.16
CA GLY A 132 -1.21 14.15 6.40
C GLY A 132 -1.21 12.63 6.47
N ALA A 133 -0.81 12.13 7.63
CA ALA A 133 -0.69 10.72 7.91
C ALA A 133 -0.88 10.48 9.42
N PHE A 134 -1.03 9.23 9.80
CA PHE A 134 -1.09 8.84 11.20
C PHE A 134 -0.33 7.54 11.44
N VAL A 135 0.09 7.38 12.68
CA VAL A 135 0.62 6.12 13.20
C VAL A 135 -0.27 5.70 14.35
N ALA A 136 -0.71 4.46 14.32
CA ALA A 136 -1.41 3.80 15.41
C ALA A 136 -0.52 2.70 16.00
N SER A 137 -0.42 2.66 17.33
CA SER A 137 0.42 1.71 18.04
C SER A 137 0.06 1.72 19.53
N LYS A 138 0.74 0.90 20.33
CA LYS A 138 0.64 0.94 21.78
C LYS A 138 1.10 2.31 22.30
N GLU A 139 0.48 2.77 23.40
CA GLU A 139 0.68 4.11 23.94
C GLU A 139 2.15 4.49 24.13
N TYR A 140 2.95 3.59 24.66
CA TYR A 140 4.39 3.86 24.90
C TYR A 140 5.17 4.11 23.59
N ILE A 141 4.79 3.45 22.47
CA ILE A 141 5.39 3.69 21.15
C ILE A 141 4.96 5.05 20.60
N VAL A 142 3.66 5.35 20.69
CA VAL A 142 3.12 6.64 20.24
C VAL A 142 3.73 7.79 21.04
N ASN A 143 3.88 7.65 22.36
CA ASN A 143 4.53 8.65 23.19
C ASN A 143 6.01 8.80 22.84
N TYR A 144 6.73 7.69 22.61
CA TYR A 144 8.10 7.76 22.15
C TYR A 144 8.23 8.54 20.83
N LEU A 145 7.38 8.25 19.84
CA LEU A 145 7.36 8.97 18.56
C LEU A 145 7.06 10.46 18.76
N ARG A 146 6.09 10.80 19.60
CA ARG A 146 5.70 12.19 19.87
C ARG A 146 6.88 13.05 20.33
N TYR A 147 7.78 12.51 21.14
CA TYR A 147 8.93 13.24 21.68
C TYR A 147 10.22 13.10 20.86
N ASN A 148 10.34 12.07 20.01
CA ASN A 148 11.58 11.77 19.31
C ASN A 148 11.51 11.94 17.80
N MET A 149 10.31 12.02 17.22
CA MET A 149 10.17 12.17 15.78
C MET A 149 10.43 13.61 15.35
N ARG A 150 11.50 13.80 14.58
CA ARG A 150 11.95 15.14 14.14
C ARG A 150 10.90 15.90 13.35
N SER A 151 10.18 15.21 12.47
CA SER A 151 9.09 15.81 11.70
C SER A 151 7.90 16.25 12.57
N GLN A 152 7.72 15.66 13.75
CA GLN A 152 6.74 16.10 14.74
C GLN A 152 7.21 17.38 15.45
N THR A 153 8.49 17.46 15.78
CA THR A 153 9.05 18.57 16.57
C THR A 153 9.35 19.80 15.70
N PHE A 154 9.89 19.60 14.51
CA PHE A 154 10.40 20.66 13.64
C PHE A 154 9.50 21.00 12.45
N ALA A 155 8.32 20.39 12.35
CA ALA A 155 7.30 20.75 11.39
C ALA A 155 6.10 21.44 12.07
N LYS A 156 5.26 22.09 11.30
CA LYS A 156 4.00 22.65 11.79
C LYS A 156 2.93 21.56 11.88
N SER A 157 2.01 21.72 12.81
CA SER A 157 0.82 20.85 12.93
C SER A 157 -0.04 20.94 11.68
N LEU A 158 -0.84 19.91 11.45
CA LEU A 158 -1.89 19.99 10.43
C LEU A 158 -2.84 21.16 10.73
N PRO A 159 -3.23 21.94 9.71
CA PRO A 159 -4.23 22.99 9.87
C PRO A 159 -5.54 22.42 10.43
N MET A 160 -6.19 23.16 11.33
CA MET A 160 -7.43 22.71 11.99
C MET A 160 -8.54 22.26 11.00
N PRO A 161 -8.78 22.94 9.87
CA PRO A 161 -9.76 22.45 8.88
C PRO A 161 -9.45 21.05 8.35
N MET A 162 -8.16 20.69 8.18
CA MET A 162 -7.75 19.35 7.77
C MET A 162 -8.05 18.32 8.85
N VAL A 163 -7.79 18.65 10.10
CA VAL A 163 -8.07 17.77 11.25
C VAL A 163 -9.58 17.53 11.38
N MET A 164 -10.39 18.58 11.33
CA MET A 164 -11.85 18.48 11.38
C MET A 164 -12.41 17.69 10.19
N GLY A 165 -11.86 17.91 9.01
CA GLY A 165 -12.20 17.13 7.83
C GLY A 165 -11.85 15.65 7.97
N ALA A 166 -10.68 15.32 8.53
CA ALA A 166 -10.28 13.93 8.78
C ALA A 166 -11.21 13.24 9.80
N LEU A 167 -11.57 13.92 10.88
CA LEU A 167 -12.52 13.39 11.87
C LEU A 167 -13.89 13.10 11.24
N LYS A 168 -14.39 14.01 10.39
CA LYS A 168 -15.67 13.79 9.69
C LYS A 168 -15.61 12.64 8.69
N ARG A 169 -14.51 12.49 7.96
CA ARG A 169 -14.31 11.36 7.04
C ARG A 169 -14.21 10.03 7.78
N LEU A 170 -13.53 10.01 8.94
CA LEU A 170 -13.49 8.82 9.79
C LEU A 170 -14.88 8.43 10.29
N GLU A 171 -15.71 9.40 10.69
CA GLU A 171 -17.11 9.19 11.05
C GLU A 171 -17.90 8.57 9.87
N LEU A 172 -17.70 9.12 8.65
CA LEU A 172 -18.34 8.58 7.45
C LEU A 172 -17.89 7.15 7.14
N LEU A 173 -16.59 6.85 7.23
CA LEU A 173 -16.08 5.48 7.02
C LEU A 173 -16.70 4.47 7.99
N LYS A 174 -16.90 4.88 9.26
CA LYS A 174 -17.48 4.03 10.29
C LYS A 174 -18.99 3.82 10.11
N ASN A 175 -19.71 4.88 9.73
CA ASN A 175 -21.17 4.89 9.76
C ASN A 175 -21.82 4.69 8.38
N LYS A 176 -21.03 4.59 7.31
CA LYS A 176 -21.50 4.41 5.93
C LYS A 176 -20.78 3.26 5.23
N PRO A 177 -21.02 2.01 5.67
CA PRO A 177 -20.43 0.82 5.05
C PRO A 177 -20.76 0.70 3.55
N GLU A 178 -21.91 1.27 3.11
CA GLU A 178 -22.33 1.29 1.71
C GLU A 178 -21.30 1.94 0.77
N LEU A 179 -20.46 2.85 1.26
CA LEU A 179 -19.38 3.44 0.45
C LEU A 179 -18.34 2.38 0.07
N ARG A 180 -17.98 1.51 1.01
CA ARG A 180 -17.02 0.44 0.76
C ARG A 180 -17.65 -0.69 -0.06
N GLU A 181 -18.91 -1.04 0.22
CA GLU A 181 -19.67 -2.03 -0.57
C GLU A 181 -19.79 -1.59 -2.03
N ASN A 182 -20.14 -0.32 -2.28
CA ASN A 182 -20.18 0.24 -3.63
C ASN A 182 -18.79 0.20 -4.28
N LEU A 183 -17.73 0.60 -3.58
CA LEU A 183 -16.38 0.51 -4.10
C LEU A 183 -16.06 -0.90 -4.59
N TRP A 184 -16.30 -1.92 -3.77
CA TRP A 184 -16.01 -3.31 -4.13
C TRP A 184 -16.91 -3.85 -5.22
N THR A 185 -18.15 -3.38 -5.32
CA THR A 185 -19.04 -3.68 -6.46
C THR A 185 -18.43 -3.20 -7.78
N ILE A 186 -17.94 -1.96 -7.80
CA ILE A 186 -17.28 -1.36 -8.96
C ILE A 186 -15.95 -2.05 -9.28
N VAL A 187 -15.12 -2.29 -8.27
CA VAL A 187 -13.81 -2.96 -8.40
C VAL A 187 -13.99 -4.35 -9.01
N ASN A 188 -14.88 -5.15 -8.44
CA ASN A 188 -15.12 -6.52 -8.90
C ASN A 188 -15.65 -6.56 -10.35
N ALA A 189 -16.57 -5.66 -10.68
CA ALA A 189 -17.10 -5.56 -12.05
C ALA A 189 -16.00 -5.14 -13.04
N LEU A 190 -15.19 -4.13 -12.69
CA LEU A 190 -14.11 -3.64 -13.54
C LEU A 190 -13.03 -4.71 -13.77
N GLN A 191 -12.52 -5.30 -12.70
CA GLN A 191 -11.47 -6.32 -12.78
C GLN A 191 -11.94 -7.56 -13.53
N LYS A 192 -13.17 -8.03 -13.25
CA LYS A 192 -13.76 -9.15 -13.97
C LYS A 192 -13.91 -8.84 -15.46
N GLY A 193 -14.48 -7.70 -15.79
CA GLY A 193 -14.72 -7.33 -17.19
C GLY A 193 -13.45 -7.09 -18.00
N LEU A 194 -12.38 -6.53 -17.38
CA LEU A 194 -11.08 -6.40 -18.02
C LEU A 194 -10.41 -7.77 -18.23
N LYS A 195 -10.47 -8.68 -17.24
CA LYS A 195 -9.96 -10.06 -17.39
C LYS A 195 -10.70 -10.81 -18.51
N GLU A 196 -12.01 -10.73 -18.57
CA GLU A 196 -12.84 -11.33 -19.64
C GLU A 196 -12.55 -10.70 -21.01
N ALA A 197 -12.11 -9.44 -21.03
CA ALA A 197 -11.66 -8.76 -22.25
C ALA A 197 -10.24 -9.15 -22.69
N GLY A 198 -9.53 -10.00 -21.93
CA GLY A 198 -8.20 -10.49 -22.23
C GLY A 198 -7.04 -9.65 -21.67
N PHE A 199 -7.32 -8.67 -20.83
CA PHE A 199 -6.27 -7.87 -20.19
C PHE A 199 -5.64 -8.60 -19.01
N ASN A 200 -4.31 -8.47 -18.91
CA ASN A 200 -3.55 -8.98 -17.76
C ASN A 200 -3.60 -7.97 -16.61
N LEU A 201 -4.15 -8.38 -15.48
CA LEU A 201 -4.23 -7.55 -14.25
C LEU A 201 -3.25 -8.02 -13.16
N GLY A 202 -2.36 -8.98 -13.46
CA GLY A 202 -1.53 -9.59 -12.42
C GLY A 202 -2.36 -10.26 -11.31
N ASN A 203 -1.83 -10.22 -10.11
CA ASN A 203 -2.43 -10.82 -8.91
C ASN A 203 -3.08 -9.77 -7.99
N THR A 204 -3.75 -8.78 -8.56
CA THR A 204 -4.40 -7.77 -7.72
C THR A 204 -5.54 -8.36 -6.88
N GLU A 205 -5.56 -7.99 -5.61
CA GLU A 205 -6.53 -8.41 -4.59
C GLU A 205 -7.13 -7.20 -3.86
N SER A 206 -6.86 -6.00 -4.35
CA SER A 206 -7.28 -4.73 -3.76
C SER A 206 -8.04 -3.87 -4.77
N PRO A 207 -8.56 -2.70 -4.38
CA PRO A 207 -9.17 -1.75 -5.31
C PRO A 207 -8.23 -1.21 -6.38
N VAL A 208 -6.92 -1.31 -6.19
CA VAL A 208 -5.94 -0.95 -7.22
C VAL A 208 -6.07 -1.94 -8.38
N THR A 209 -6.32 -1.44 -9.57
CA THR A 209 -6.52 -2.26 -10.77
C THR A 209 -5.43 -1.96 -11.80
N PRO A 210 -4.33 -2.72 -11.80
CA PRO A 210 -3.27 -2.58 -12.79
C PRO A 210 -3.71 -3.26 -14.11
N VAL A 211 -3.39 -2.66 -15.24
CA VAL A 211 -3.52 -3.27 -16.55
C VAL A 211 -2.12 -3.33 -17.14
N TYR A 212 -1.52 -4.51 -17.16
CA TYR A 212 -0.18 -4.71 -17.70
C TYR A 212 -0.20 -4.58 -19.23
N LEU A 213 0.74 -3.81 -19.74
CA LEU A 213 0.90 -3.57 -21.18
C LEU A 213 2.16 -4.27 -21.68
N SER A 214 2.10 -4.77 -22.91
CA SER A 214 3.28 -5.08 -23.71
C SER A 214 3.66 -3.85 -24.53
N GLY A 215 4.97 -3.64 -24.74
CA GLY A 215 5.46 -2.54 -25.56
C GLY A 215 6.38 -1.57 -24.82
N SER A 216 6.58 -0.42 -25.43
CA SER A 216 7.48 0.62 -24.94
C SER A 216 6.76 1.70 -24.13
N VAL A 217 7.50 2.47 -23.35
CA VAL A 217 6.96 3.62 -22.60
C VAL A 217 6.26 4.63 -23.52
N PRO A 218 6.79 4.99 -24.72
CA PRO A 218 6.05 5.84 -25.66
C PRO A 218 4.70 5.29 -26.09
N GLU A 219 4.61 3.98 -26.37
CA GLU A 219 3.34 3.34 -26.73
C GLU A 219 2.33 3.39 -25.58
N GLY A 220 2.77 3.04 -24.37
CA GLY A 220 1.94 3.17 -23.16
C GLY A 220 1.50 4.60 -22.90
N THR A 221 2.36 5.59 -23.18
CA THR A 221 2.02 7.01 -23.07
C THR A 221 0.92 7.38 -24.07
N ASN A 222 1.04 6.93 -25.33
CA ASN A 222 0.02 7.19 -26.35
C ASN A 222 -1.33 6.59 -25.96
N ILE A 223 -1.34 5.35 -25.44
CA ILE A 223 -2.56 4.69 -24.94
C ILE A 223 -3.18 5.53 -23.81
N THR A 224 -2.37 5.95 -22.85
CA THR A 224 -2.85 6.75 -21.70
C THR A 224 -3.41 8.10 -22.15
N MET A 225 -2.74 8.75 -23.10
CA MET A 225 -3.22 10.01 -23.69
C MET A 225 -4.52 9.83 -24.49
N ASP A 226 -4.63 8.76 -25.30
CA ASP A 226 -5.85 8.44 -26.05
C ASP A 226 -7.05 8.20 -25.10
N LEU A 227 -6.84 7.41 -24.03
CA LEU A 227 -7.86 7.19 -22.99
C LEU A 227 -8.30 8.50 -22.34
N ARG A 228 -7.37 9.42 -22.08
CA ARG A 228 -7.67 10.72 -21.47
C ARG A 228 -8.38 11.67 -22.41
N GLU A 229 -7.85 11.89 -23.62
CA GLU A 229 -8.30 12.94 -24.52
C GLU A 229 -9.56 12.57 -25.32
N ASN A 230 -9.69 11.27 -25.70
CA ASN A 230 -10.79 10.79 -26.53
C ASN A 230 -11.88 10.02 -25.76
N TYR A 231 -11.55 9.50 -24.57
CA TYR A 231 -12.51 8.73 -23.76
C TYR A 231 -12.79 9.35 -22.38
N ASN A 232 -12.14 10.48 -22.02
CA ASN A 232 -12.27 11.13 -20.73
C ASN A 232 -11.97 10.20 -19.52
N ILE A 233 -11.08 9.21 -19.72
CA ILE A 233 -10.66 8.29 -18.67
C ILE A 233 -9.31 8.76 -18.14
N PHE A 234 -9.30 9.22 -16.88
CA PHE A 234 -8.08 9.60 -16.18
C PHE A 234 -7.44 8.38 -15.53
N CYS A 235 -6.25 7.99 -16.02
CA CYS A 235 -5.46 6.89 -15.47
C CYS A 235 -3.98 7.25 -15.46
N SER A 236 -3.17 6.44 -14.76
CA SER A 236 -1.73 6.68 -14.61
C SER A 236 -0.94 5.59 -15.29
N LEU A 237 -0.02 5.99 -16.19
CA LEU A 237 1.01 5.09 -16.68
C LEU A 237 2.07 4.91 -15.61
N VAL A 238 2.48 3.68 -15.37
CA VAL A 238 3.54 3.31 -14.41
C VAL A 238 4.62 2.52 -15.15
N ALA A 239 5.86 2.95 -14.97
CA ALA A 239 7.04 2.38 -15.59
C ALA A 239 8.25 2.47 -14.65
N TYR A 240 9.36 1.88 -15.03
CA TYR A 240 10.63 2.06 -14.31
C TYR A 240 10.93 3.57 -14.09
N PRO A 241 11.40 3.97 -12.90
CA PRO A 241 11.91 3.14 -11.79
C PRO A 241 10.86 2.74 -10.73
N VAL A 242 9.58 3.02 -10.94
CA VAL A 242 8.50 2.78 -9.96
C VAL A 242 8.16 1.29 -9.88
N ILE A 243 8.28 0.59 -11.01
CA ILE A 243 8.14 -0.87 -11.13
C ILE A 243 9.39 -1.44 -11.80
N PRO A 244 9.61 -2.77 -11.79
CA PRO A 244 10.78 -3.39 -12.40
C PRO A 244 11.00 -2.98 -13.85
N LYS A 245 12.29 -2.96 -14.27
CA LYS A 245 12.65 -2.60 -15.65
C LYS A 245 12.11 -3.65 -16.63
N GLY A 246 11.41 -3.18 -17.65
CA GLY A 246 10.78 -4.02 -18.67
C GLY A 246 9.28 -4.26 -18.41
N GLU A 247 8.77 -3.85 -17.27
CA GLU A 247 7.34 -3.84 -16.99
C GLU A 247 6.73 -2.48 -17.31
N LEU A 248 5.48 -2.51 -17.75
CA LEU A 248 4.67 -1.34 -18.05
C LEU A 248 3.24 -1.63 -17.68
N LEU A 249 2.59 -0.73 -16.96
CA LEU A 249 1.18 -0.89 -16.64
C LEU A 249 0.43 0.45 -16.61
N ILE A 250 -0.85 0.40 -16.90
CA ILE A 250 -1.80 1.47 -16.58
C ILE A 250 -2.48 1.13 -15.26
N ARG A 251 -2.45 2.05 -14.31
CA ARG A 251 -3.11 1.89 -13.01
C ARG A 251 -4.44 2.62 -13.00
N LEU A 252 -5.51 1.86 -12.78
CA LEU A 252 -6.86 2.37 -12.56
C LEU A 252 -7.17 2.34 -11.07
N ILE A 253 -7.75 3.43 -10.57
CA ILE A 253 -8.16 3.57 -9.17
C ILE A 253 -9.65 3.92 -9.15
N PRO A 254 -10.55 2.93 -9.18
CA PRO A 254 -11.97 3.17 -9.08
C PRO A 254 -12.34 3.75 -7.70
N THR A 255 -13.46 4.43 -7.65
CA THR A 255 -13.99 5.04 -6.43
C THR A 255 -15.44 4.58 -6.21
N ALA A 256 -15.95 4.79 -4.99
CA ALA A 256 -17.30 4.41 -4.61
C ALA A 256 -18.41 5.19 -5.33
N VAL A 257 -18.06 6.27 -6.04
CA VAL A 257 -19.04 7.10 -6.78
C VAL A 257 -19.14 6.73 -8.27
N HIS A 258 -18.27 5.85 -8.76
CA HIS A 258 -18.42 5.31 -10.11
C HIS A 258 -19.64 4.41 -10.20
N THR A 259 -20.13 4.23 -11.41
CA THR A 259 -21.30 3.40 -11.74
C THR A 259 -20.88 2.18 -12.56
N LEU A 260 -21.77 1.19 -12.68
CA LEU A 260 -21.54 0.07 -13.59
C LEU A 260 -21.55 0.51 -15.08
N GLU A 261 -22.16 1.64 -15.40
CA GLU A 261 -22.08 2.26 -16.72
C GLU A 261 -20.67 2.78 -17.00
N ASP A 262 -20.04 3.45 -16.04
CA ASP A 262 -18.63 3.88 -16.14
C ASP A 262 -17.69 2.68 -16.31
N VAL A 263 -17.96 1.58 -15.61
CA VAL A 263 -17.19 0.33 -15.76
C VAL A 263 -17.31 -0.22 -17.18
N ASN A 264 -18.52 -0.36 -17.71
CA ASN A 264 -18.76 -0.88 -19.05
C ASN A 264 -18.12 0.03 -20.12
N TYR A 265 -18.24 1.34 -19.94
CA TYR A 265 -17.61 2.33 -20.81
C TYR A 265 -16.08 2.20 -20.79
N THR A 266 -15.48 2.07 -19.61
CA THR A 266 -14.02 1.90 -19.45
C THR A 266 -13.54 0.63 -20.15
N ILE A 267 -14.21 -0.50 -19.94
CA ILE A 267 -13.84 -1.77 -20.60
C ILE A 267 -13.91 -1.65 -22.11
N LYS A 268 -14.97 -0.99 -22.65
CA LYS A 268 -15.11 -0.74 -24.08
C LYS A 268 -13.97 0.13 -24.61
N ALA A 269 -13.64 1.23 -23.95
CA ALA A 269 -12.55 2.12 -24.31
C ALA A 269 -11.21 1.39 -24.38
N PHE A 270 -10.89 0.57 -23.37
CA PHE A 270 -9.68 -0.24 -23.38
C PHE A 270 -9.59 -1.21 -24.55
N LYS A 271 -10.71 -1.87 -24.90
CA LYS A 271 -10.78 -2.73 -26.09
C LYS A 271 -10.55 -1.98 -27.42
N GLU A 272 -11.02 -0.75 -27.51
CA GLU A 272 -10.88 0.07 -28.71
C GLU A 272 -9.44 0.60 -28.87
N VAL A 273 -8.86 1.09 -27.79
CA VAL A 273 -7.49 1.62 -27.79
C VAL A 273 -6.44 0.51 -28.00
N HIS A 274 -6.68 -0.69 -27.45
CA HIS A 274 -5.75 -1.84 -27.62
C HIS A 274 -5.73 -2.41 -29.04
N LYS A 275 -6.72 -2.13 -29.86
CA LYS A 275 -6.78 -2.57 -31.27
C LYS A 275 -6.06 -1.65 -32.22
N LYS A 276 -5.73 -0.44 -31.81
CA LYS A 276 -4.97 0.57 -32.57
C LYS A 276 -3.46 0.32 -32.43
#